data_e9c3ccf9801dbe5532fbffd46843a0b1
#
_entry.id   e9c3ccf9801dbe5532fbffd46843a0b1
#
_cell.length_a   1.000
_cell.length_b   1.000
_cell.length_c   1.000
_cell.angle_alpha   90.00
_cell.angle_beta   90.00
_cell.angle_gamma   90.00
#
_symmetry.space_group_name_H-M   'P 1'
#
loop_
_entity.id
_entity.type
_entity.pdbx_description
1 polymer ?
#
loop_
_entity_poly.entity_id
_entity_poly.type
_entity_poly.pdbx_seq_one_letter_code
_entity_poly.pdbx_strand_id
1 'polypeptide(L)'
;MRILICSIIRNRRPYLFNWKDLILCLADENPDIFFDLSVYENDSTDGTAEYLHSILPELQKELYQVSITCEKNDKPYFPSVKDEDRVTLLAEARNRTLDQMDLDVYDKIVFIEPDVDYDPDLISELFYMTSDICSPYSLQPENYPSFPWIYDCWATRVKMTDEEFTGPTLYEMPPCLEVDSTFNCFCVYKAKPFQE
;
A
#
# COMPACT_ATOMS: atom_id res chain seq x y z
N MET A 1 -15.75 -4.88 11.31
CA MET A 1 -14.94 -3.76 10.77
C MET A 1 -14.90 -3.88 9.26
N ARG A 2 -14.93 -2.76 8.53
CA ARG A 2 -14.82 -2.78 7.07
C ARG A 2 -13.59 -1.99 6.61
N ILE A 3 -12.75 -2.61 5.79
CA ILE A 3 -11.46 -2.08 5.36
C ILE A 3 -11.40 -2.04 3.84
N LEU A 4 -11.00 -0.87 3.29
CA LEU A 4 -10.68 -0.73 1.89
C LEU A 4 -9.17 -0.93 1.69
N ILE A 5 -8.79 -1.94 0.91
CA ILE A 5 -7.41 -2.12 0.42
C ILE A 5 -7.28 -1.37 -0.90
N CYS A 6 -6.27 -0.52 -1.00
CA CYS A 6 -5.93 0.25 -2.19
C CYS A 6 -4.53 -0.14 -2.70
N SER A 7 -4.40 -0.36 -4.00
CA SER A 7 -3.11 -0.55 -4.66
C SER A 7 -3.02 0.25 -5.94
N ILE A 8 -1.92 0.97 -6.12
CA ILE A 8 -1.54 1.60 -7.38
C ILE A 8 -0.47 0.75 -8.06
N ILE A 9 -0.68 0.35 -9.29
CA ILE A 9 0.15 -0.67 -9.93
C ILE A 9 0.60 -0.19 -11.31
N ARG A 10 1.92 -0.30 -11.59
CA ARG A 10 2.47 -0.09 -12.92
C ARG A 10 3.72 -0.94 -13.11
N ASN A 11 3.70 -1.82 -14.16
CA ASN A 11 4.80 -2.73 -14.48
C ASN A 11 5.23 -3.58 -13.27
N ARG A 12 4.28 -4.32 -12.68
CA ARG A 12 4.51 -5.16 -11.49
C ARG A 12 4.10 -6.62 -11.71
N ARG A 13 3.96 -7.06 -12.96
CA ARG A 13 3.53 -8.43 -13.29
C ARG A 13 4.21 -9.54 -12.49
N PRO A 14 5.55 -9.50 -12.25
CA PRO A 14 6.24 -10.56 -11.50
C PRO A 14 5.80 -10.71 -10.04
N TYR A 15 5.29 -9.65 -9.43
CA TYR A 15 4.95 -9.61 -8.00
C TYR A 15 3.48 -9.89 -7.71
N LEU A 16 2.61 -9.81 -8.73
CA LEU A 16 1.16 -9.86 -8.54
C LEU A 16 0.63 -11.20 -8.05
N PHE A 17 1.37 -12.28 -8.22
CA PHE A 17 0.99 -13.57 -7.66
C PHE A 17 1.04 -13.52 -6.13
N ASN A 18 2.18 -13.13 -5.56
CA ASN A 18 2.36 -13.02 -4.12
C ASN A 18 1.45 -11.93 -3.51
N TRP A 19 1.29 -10.81 -4.20
CA TRP A 19 0.37 -9.75 -3.78
C TRP A 19 -1.09 -10.24 -3.71
N LYS A 20 -1.56 -11.00 -4.70
CA LYS A 20 -2.91 -11.59 -4.68
C LYS A 20 -3.06 -12.56 -3.52
N ASP A 21 -2.09 -13.47 -3.35
CA ASP A 21 -2.12 -14.47 -2.29
C ASP A 21 -2.10 -13.82 -0.90
N LEU A 22 -1.34 -12.73 -0.72
CA LEU A 22 -1.38 -11.93 0.51
C LEU A 22 -2.79 -11.38 0.79
N ILE A 23 -3.45 -10.76 -0.18
CA ILE A 23 -4.79 -10.19 0.01
C ILE A 23 -5.80 -11.27 0.39
N LEU A 24 -5.74 -12.44 -0.26
CA LEU A 24 -6.61 -13.57 0.05
C LEU A 24 -6.31 -14.16 1.44
N CYS A 25 -5.04 -14.25 1.82
CA CYS A 25 -4.62 -14.68 3.16
C CYS A 25 -5.15 -13.74 4.24
N LEU A 26 -5.02 -12.41 4.04
CA LEU A 26 -5.56 -11.43 4.97
C LEU A 26 -7.07 -11.56 5.17
N ALA A 27 -7.82 -11.86 4.10
CA ALA A 27 -9.26 -12.06 4.18
C ALA A 27 -9.63 -13.37 4.92
N ASP A 28 -8.89 -14.43 4.70
CA ASP A 28 -9.12 -15.74 5.35
C ASP A 28 -8.76 -15.71 6.84
N GLU A 29 -7.65 -15.07 7.19
CA GLU A 29 -7.17 -15.00 8.59
C GLU A 29 -7.92 -13.99 9.45
N ASN A 30 -8.67 -13.06 8.86
CA ASN A 30 -9.42 -12.02 9.57
C ASN A 30 -10.93 -12.10 9.29
N PRO A 31 -11.64 -13.18 9.68
CA PRO A 31 -13.04 -13.41 9.31
C PRO A 31 -14.02 -12.36 9.86
N ASP A 32 -13.64 -11.58 10.86
CA ASP A 32 -14.44 -10.48 11.42
C ASP A 32 -14.28 -9.15 10.67
N ILE A 33 -13.43 -9.12 9.63
CA ILE A 33 -13.16 -7.95 8.79
C ILE A 33 -13.75 -8.16 7.40
N PHE A 34 -14.55 -7.22 6.93
CA PHE A 34 -14.99 -7.15 5.54
C PHE A 34 -13.97 -6.37 4.73
N PHE A 35 -13.27 -7.06 3.83
CA PHE A 35 -12.31 -6.43 2.94
C PHE A 35 -12.92 -6.11 1.58
N ASP A 36 -12.71 -4.87 1.15
CA ASP A 36 -12.92 -4.43 -0.22
C ASP A 36 -11.57 -4.10 -0.85
N LEU A 37 -11.47 -4.23 -2.16
CA LEU A 37 -10.25 -3.98 -2.92
C LEU A 37 -10.50 -2.97 -4.02
N SER A 38 -9.66 -1.93 -4.07
CA SER A 38 -9.60 -0.98 -5.16
C SER A 38 -8.20 -0.92 -5.76
N VAL A 39 -8.10 -1.19 -7.05
CA VAL A 39 -6.84 -1.19 -7.79
C VAL A 39 -6.91 -0.17 -8.92
N TYR A 40 -5.88 0.65 -9.02
CA TYR A 40 -5.64 1.48 -10.18
C TYR A 40 -4.33 1.10 -10.84
N GLU A 41 -4.42 0.70 -12.09
CA GLU A 41 -3.29 0.39 -12.96
C GLU A 41 -3.25 1.40 -14.11
N ASN A 42 -2.06 1.87 -14.46
CA ASN A 42 -1.90 2.68 -15.66
C ASN A 42 -0.61 2.39 -16.42
N ASP A 43 -0.73 2.39 -17.73
CA ASP A 43 0.39 2.39 -18.69
C ASP A 43 1.39 1.23 -18.55
N SER A 44 0.98 0.09 -18.01
CA SER A 44 1.84 -1.11 -17.97
C SER A 44 2.05 -1.71 -19.35
N THR A 45 3.23 -2.30 -19.54
CA THR A 45 3.66 -2.94 -20.79
C THR A 45 4.15 -4.38 -20.60
N ASP A 46 4.08 -4.89 -19.39
CA ASP A 46 4.64 -6.18 -18.96
C ASP A 46 3.59 -7.29 -18.73
N GLY A 47 2.33 -7.05 -19.11
CA GLY A 47 1.22 -7.98 -18.86
C GLY A 47 0.55 -7.81 -17.49
N THR A 48 0.84 -6.72 -16.77
CA THR A 48 0.20 -6.41 -15.47
C THR A 48 -1.32 -6.29 -15.62
N ALA A 49 -1.82 -5.50 -16.57
CA ALA A 49 -3.25 -5.26 -16.76
C ALA A 49 -4.01 -6.55 -17.10
N GLU A 50 -3.47 -7.35 -18.02
CA GLU A 50 -4.05 -8.65 -18.43
C GLU A 50 -4.14 -9.61 -17.24
N TYR A 51 -3.12 -9.64 -16.40
CA TYR A 51 -3.13 -10.49 -15.23
C TYR A 51 -4.16 -10.04 -14.20
N LEU A 52 -4.25 -8.74 -13.91
CA LEU A 52 -5.26 -8.19 -13.02
C LEU A 52 -6.68 -8.57 -13.46
N HIS A 53 -6.99 -8.46 -14.75
CA HIS A 53 -8.27 -8.92 -15.28
C HIS A 53 -8.48 -10.43 -15.14
N SER A 54 -7.43 -11.23 -15.25
CA SER A 54 -7.54 -12.70 -15.14
C SER A 54 -7.85 -13.19 -13.74
N ILE A 55 -7.38 -12.47 -12.69
CA ILE A 55 -7.60 -12.83 -11.28
C ILE A 55 -8.86 -12.19 -10.67
N LEU A 56 -9.49 -11.24 -11.36
CA LEU A 56 -10.67 -10.54 -10.86
C LEU A 56 -11.80 -11.49 -10.38
N PRO A 57 -12.17 -12.56 -11.12
CA PRO A 57 -13.22 -13.47 -10.65
C PRO A 57 -12.87 -14.21 -9.35
N GLU A 58 -11.60 -14.51 -9.11
CA GLU A 58 -11.13 -15.15 -7.88
C GLU A 58 -11.24 -14.16 -6.72
N LEU A 59 -10.77 -12.92 -6.89
CA LEU A 59 -10.85 -11.86 -5.88
C LEU A 59 -12.31 -11.52 -5.52
N GLN A 60 -13.21 -11.44 -6.52
CA GLN A 60 -14.64 -11.15 -6.31
C GLN A 60 -15.40 -12.26 -5.54
N LYS A 61 -14.85 -13.45 -5.50
CA LYS A 61 -15.45 -14.56 -4.74
C LYS A 61 -15.15 -14.48 -3.24
N GLU A 62 -13.96 -13.98 -2.89
CA GLU A 62 -13.44 -14.00 -1.52
C GLU A 62 -13.56 -12.62 -0.83
N LEU A 63 -13.61 -11.53 -1.59
CA LEU A 63 -13.73 -10.16 -1.06
C LEU A 63 -15.16 -9.64 -1.24
N TYR A 64 -15.56 -8.70 -0.37
CA TYR A 64 -16.91 -8.17 -0.38
C TYR A 64 -17.21 -7.31 -1.63
N GLN A 65 -16.27 -6.43 -2.02
CA GLN A 65 -16.32 -5.66 -3.26
C GLN A 65 -14.93 -5.53 -3.87
N VAL A 66 -14.83 -5.62 -5.19
CA VAL A 66 -13.57 -5.45 -5.92
C VAL A 66 -13.78 -4.52 -7.11
N SER A 67 -12.95 -3.48 -7.20
CA SER A 67 -12.84 -2.61 -8.35
C SER A 67 -11.41 -2.60 -8.89
N ILE A 68 -11.24 -2.87 -10.17
CA ILE A 68 -9.95 -2.81 -10.86
C ILE A 68 -10.13 -1.93 -12.09
N THR A 69 -9.44 -0.79 -12.13
CA THR A 69 -9.39 0.12 -13.26
C THR A 69 -8.01 0.07 -13.89
N CYS A 70 -7.96 -0.25 -15.19
CA CYS A 70 -6.75 -0.22 -15.99
C CYS A 70 -6.91 0.85 -17.08
N GLU A 71 -6.01 1.83 -17.10
CA GLU A 71 -6.07 2.96 -18.03
C GLU A 71 -4.76 3.12 -18.82
N LYS A 72 -4.90 3.57 -20.06
CA LYS A 72 -3.77 4.00 -20.87
C LYS A 72 -3.78 5.52 -20.99
N ASN A 73 -2.93 6.18 -20.23
CA ASN A 73 -2.86 7.63 -20.15
C ASN A 73 -1.64 8.21 -20.85
N ASP A 74 -0.76 7.34 -21.39
CA ASP A 74 0.51 7.69 -22.03
C ASP A 74 1.41 8.58 -21.13
N LYS A 75 1.33 8.35 -19.80
CA LYS A 75 2.14 9.10 -18.83
C LYS A 75 3.57 8.59 -18.82
N PRO A 76 4.57 9.48 -18.74
CA PRO A 76 5.96 9.08 -18.71
C PRO A 76 6.27 8.26 -17.45
N TYR A 77 7.35 7.48 -17.53
CA TYR A 77 7.96 6.84 -16.37
C TYR A 77 9.05 7.76 -15.83
N PHE A 78 8.97 8.11 -14.56
CA PHE A 78 9.95 9.00 -13.92
C PHE A 78 11.01 8.18 -13.17
N PRO A 79 12.29 8.39 -13.44
CA PRO A 79 13.36 7.61 -12.82
C PRO A 79 13.67 8.06 -11.37
N SER A 80 13.31 9.30 -11.01
CA SER A 80 13.60 9.85 -9.68
C SER A 80 12.38 9.89 -8.79
N VAL A 81 12.54 9.48 -7.55
CA VAL A 81 11.50 9.57 -6.51
C VAL A 81 11.22 11.01 -6.08
N LYS A 82 12.16 11.94 -6.33
CA LYS A 82 12.06 13.36 -5.96
C LYS A 82 11.53 14.24 -7.09
N ASP A 83 11.11 13.66 -8.21
CA ASP A 83 10.50 14.38 -9.32
C ASP A 83 9.09 14.83 -8.93
N GLU A 84 8.83 16.15 -9.02
CA GLU A 84 7.54 16.74 -8.62
C GLU A 84 6.38 16.20 -9.47
N ASP A 85 6.60 16.03 -10.77
CA ASP A 85 5.58 15.48 -11.66
C ASP A 85 5.26 14.02 -11.27
N ARG A 86 6.28 13.23 -10.88
CA ARG A 86 6.07 11.87 -10.37
C ARG A 86 5.24 11.87 -9.09
N VAL A 87 5.56 12.74 -8.13
CA VAL A 87 4.82 12.86 -6.87
C VAL A 87 3.37 13.20 -7.13
N THR A 88 3.10 14.15 -8.03
CA THR A 88 1.76 14.54 -8.44
C THR A 88 1.00 13.36 -9.05
N LEU A 89 1.60 12.64 -10.00
CA LEU A 89 0.96 11.47 -10.64
C LEU A 89 0.71 10.31 -9.66
N LEU A 90 1.58 10.11 -8.66
CA LEU A 90 1.33 9.13 -7.61
C LEU A 90 0.15 9.52 -6.72
N ALA A 91 0.01 10.81 -6.39
CA ALA A 91 -1.14 11.31 -5.64
C ALA A 91 -2.44 11.15 -6.45
N GLU A 92 -2.42 11.52 -7.75
CA GLU A 92 -3.55 11.30 -8.66
C GLU A 92 -3.95 9.82 -8.73
N ALA A 93 -2.97 8.91 -8.86
CA ALA A 93 -3.23 7.48 -8.92
C ALA A 93 -3.85 6.94 -7.62
N ARG A 94 -3.38 7.42 -6.45
CA ARG A 94 -3.99 7.07 -5.16
C ARG A 94 -5.42 7.60 -5.04
N ASN A 95 -5.68 8.83 -5.46
CA ASN A 95 -7.03 9.37 -5.49
C ASN A 95 -7.95 8.54 -6.41
N ARG A 96 -7.45 8.06 -7.55
CA ARG A 96 -8.19 7.15 -8.44
C ARG A 96 -8.62 5.85 -7.77
N THR A 97 -7.84 5.30 -6.82
CA THR A 97 -8.30 4.13 -6.05
C THR A 97 -9.43 4.49 -5.10
N LEU A 98 -9.38 5.67 -4.49
CA LEU A 98 -10.41 6.13 -3.56
C LEU A 98 -11.72 6.48 -4.29
N ASP A 99 -11.64 7.14 -5.43
CA ASP A 99 -12.80 7.58 -6.24
C ASP A 99 -13.66 6.41 -6.76
N GLN A 100 -13.14 5.18 -6.73
CA GLN A 100 -13.88 3.98 -7.17
C GLN A 100 -14.85 3.44 -6.11
N MET A 101 -14.79 3.94 -4.88
CA MET A 101 -15.47 3.38 -3.72
C MET A 101 -16.26 4.44 -2.96
N ASP A 102 -17.31 4.01 -2.29
CA ASP A 102 -18.03 4.83 -1.32
C ASP A 102 -17.25 4.84 0.00
N LEU A 103 -16.53 5.92 0.27
CA LEU A 103 -15.63 5.99 1.42
C LEU A 103 -16.36 6.06 2.77
N ASP A 104 -17.63 6.45 2.78
CA ASP A 104 -18.41 6.61 4.02
C ASP A 104 -18.68 5.29 4.76
N VAL A 105 -18.50 4.16 4.08
CA VAL A 105 -18.77 2.83 4.65
C VAL A 105 -17.57 2.18 5.34
N TYR A 106 -16.37 2.77 5.22
CA TYR A 106 -15.14 2.17 5.72
C TYR A 106 -14.73 2.70 7.09
N ASP A 107 -14.20 1.81 7.92
CA ASP A 107 -13.55 2.15 9.17
C ASP A 107 -12.08 2.53 8.94
N LYS A 108 -11.43 1.84 7.97
CA LYS A 108 -10.03 2.03 7.63
C LYS A 108 -9.78 1.93 6.13
N ILE A 109 -8.70 2.61 5.70
CA ILE A 109 -8.16 2.54 4.35
C ILE A 109 -6.71 2.08 4.45
N VAL A 110 -6.34 1.10 3.63
CA VAL A 110 -5.00 0.50 3.62
C VAL A 110 -4.40 0.63 2.24
N PHE A 111 -3.22 1.22 2.13
CA PHE A 111 -2.43 1.19 0.90
C PHE A 111 -1.39 0.10 0.98
N ILE A 112 -1.33 -0.76 -0.05
CA ILE A 112 -0.37 -1.88 -0.16
C ILE A 112 0.37 -1.77 -1.49
N GLU A 113 1.70 -1.76 -1.45
CA GLU A 113 2.54 -1.87 -2.65
C GLU A 113 2.77 -3.35 -3.02
N PRO A 114 2.68 -3.73 -4.31
CA PRO A 114 2.71 -5.14 -4.71
C PRO A 114 4.11 -5.78 -4.75
N ASP A 115 5.17 -4.99 -4.73
CA ASP A 115 6.57 -5.42 -4.89
C ASP A 115 7.34 -5.51 -3.57
N VAL A 116 6.63 -5.77 -2.48
CA VAL A 116 7.17 -5.96 -1.14
C VAL A 116 6.69 -7.30 -0.58
N ASP A 117 7.56 -8.01 0.10
CA ASP A 117 7.19 -9.22 0.83
C ASP A 117 6.69 -8.84 2.24
N TYR A 118 5.51 -9.31 2.58
CA TYR A 118 4.84 -9.03 3.85
C TYR A 118 4.65 -10.31 4.66
N ASP A 119 4.74 -10.17 5.97
CA ASP A 119 4.29 -11.18 6.92
C ASP A 119 2.81 -10.89 7.26
N PRO A 120 1.84 -11.75 6.83
CA PRO A 120 0.42 -11.49 7.03
C PRO A 120 0.03 -11.33 8.50
N ASP A 121 0.62 -12.14 9.39
CA ASP A 121 0.34 -12.11 10.83
C ASP A 121 0.71 -10.72 11.41
N LEU A 122 1.90 -10.22 11.07
CA LEU A 122 2.39 -8.95 11.58
C LEU A 122 1.58 -7.76 11.06
N ILE A 123 1.23 -7.75 9.78
CA ILE A 123 0.46 -6.62 9.22
C ILE A 123 -1.01 -6.64 9.64
N SER A 124 -1.58 -7.82 9.95
CA SER A 124 -2.94 -7.95 10.46
C SER A 124 -3.13 -7.24 11.82
N GLU A 125 -2.10 -7.22 12.66
CA GLU A 125 -2.14 -6.49 13.93
C GLU A 125 -2.38 -4.99 13.74
N LEU A 126 -1.92 -4.41 12.62
CA LEU A 126 -2.09 -2.98 12.33
C LEU A 126 -3.55 -2.59 12.08
N PHE A 127 -4.40 -3.55 11.68
CA PHE A 127 -5.84 -3.29 11.51
C PHE A 127 -6.54 -2.95 12.82
N TYR A 128 -5.98 -3.34 13.95
CA TYR A 128 -6.57 -3.10 15.28
C TYR A 128 -5.93 -1.91 16.02
N MET A 129 -4.89 -1.29 15.45
CA MET A 129 -4.27 -0.10 16.03
C MET A 129 -5.23 1.08 16.03
N THR A 130 -5.18 1.90 17.08
CA THR A 130 -6.08 3.04 17.29
C THR A 130 -5.52 4.39 16.81
N SER A 131 -4.27 4.42 16.36
CA SER A 131 -3.63 5.60 15.76
C SER A 131 -4.34 6.03 14.46
N ASP A 132 -4.20 7.30 14.08
CA ASP A 132 -4.81 7.83 12.86
C ASP A 132 -4.15 7.26 11.61
N ILE A 133 -2.84 6.98 11.73
CA ILE A 133 -2.03 6.32 10.71
C ILE A 133 -1.08 5.34 11.39
N CYS A 134 -0.84 4.18 10.81
CA CYS A 134 0.21 3.25 11.22
C CYS A 134 0.77 2.47 10.03
N SER A 135 2.05 2.15 10.11
CA SER A 135 2.76 1.33 9.13
C SER A 135 3.80 0.44 9.81
N PRO A 136 4.16 -0.70 9.24
CA PRO A 136 5.27 -1.52 9.73
C PRO A 136 6.61 -0.84 9.43
N TYR A 137 7.67 -1.32 10.04
CA TYR A 137 9.02 -1.03 9.55
C TYR A 137 9.28 -1.86 8.30
N SER A 138 9.58 -1.18 7.18
CA SER A 138 10.04 -1.85 5.95
C SER A 138 11.56 -1.91 5.94
N LEU A 139 12.11 -3.05 5.54
CA LEU A 139 13.54 -3.28 5.51
C LEU A 139 14.04 -3.36 4.07
N GLN A 140 15.30 -2.99 3.87
CA GLN A 140 16.02 -3.30 2.63
C GLN A 140 16.07 -4.82 2.42
N PRO A 141 16.05 -5.32 1.18
CA PRO A 141 16.24 -6.74 0.91
C PRO A 141 17.52 -7.27 1.54
N GLU A 142 17.51 -8.52 2.03
CA GLU A 142 18.65 -9.15 2.73
C GLU A 142 19.94 -9.17 1.91
N ASN A 143 19.84 -9.24 0.58
CA ASN A 143 20.98 -9.20 -0.33
C ASN A 143 21.51 -7.78 -0.59
N TYR A 144 20.90 -6.77 0.02
CA TYR A 144 21.36 -5.40 -0.12
C TYR A 144 22.46 -5.09 0.91
N PRO A 145 23.53 -4.39 0.53
CA PRO A 145 24.63 -4.10 1.46
C PRO A 145 24.23 -3.35 2.74
N SER A 146 23.10 -2.68 2.70
CA SER A 146 22.56 -1.88 3.83
C SER A 146 21.56 -2.63 4.71
N PHE A 147 21.31 -3.93 4.47
CA PHE A 147 20.46 -4.72 5.39
C PHE A 147 21.09 -4.82 6.79
N PRO A 148 20.36 -4.66 7.88
CA PRO A 148 18.89 -4.48 8.02
C PRO A 148 18.46 -3.00 8.24
N TRP A 149 18.77 -2.14 7.31
CA TRP A 149 18.37 -0.73 7.37
C TRP A 149 16.89 -0.56 7.04
N ILE A 150 16.27 0.44 7.68
CA ILE A 150 14.90 0.84 7.35
C ILE A 150 14.86 1.39 5.93
N TYR A 151 13.89 0.91 5.14
CA TYR A 151 13.80 1.21 3.71
C TYR A 151 13.23 2.60 3.44
N ASP A 152 12.01 2.87 3.87
CA ASP A 152 11.28 4.09 3.46
C ASP A 152 11.53 5.26 4.42
N CYS A 153 12.78 5.70 4.48
CA CYS A 153 13.16 6.85 5.29
C CYS A 153 12.62 8.18 4.72
N TRP A 154 12.28 8.23 3.43
CA TRP A 154 11.87 9.46 2.78
C TRP A 154 10.44 9.90 3.15
N ALA A 155 9.51 8.96 3.28
CA ALA A 155 8.13 9.25 3.68
C ALA A 155 7.96 9.37 5.21
N THR A 156 8.92 8.88 5.99
CA THR A 156 8.85 8.90 7.45
C THR A 156 9.33 10.25 8.00
N ARG A 157 8.53 10.86 8.87
CA ARG A 157 8.87 12.08 9.62
C ARG A 157 8.52 11.89 11.07
N VAL A 158 9.53 11.90 11.94
CA VAL A 158 9.34 11.84 13.40
C VAL A 158 8.65 13.10 13.90
N LYS A 159 9.00 14.24 13.30
CA LYS A 159 8.28 15.50 13.42
C LYS A 159 8.14 16.11 12.04
N MET A 160 7.13 16.94 11.82
CA MET A 160 6.96 17.71 10.59
C MET A 160 8.07 18.78 10.47
N THR A 161 9.30 18.30 10.36
CA THR A 161 10.50 19.08 10.03
C THR A 161 10.86 18.80 8.58
N ASP A 162 11.61 19.69 7.94
CA ASP A 162 12.08 19.49 6.54
C ASP A 162 13.20 18.45 6.43
N GLU A 163 13.65 17.88 7.56
CA GLU A 163 14.70 16.87 7.55
C GLU A 163 14.17 15.48 7.24
N GLU A 164 14.83 14.79 6.33
CA GLU A 164 14.57 13.38 6.03
C GLU A 164 14.92 12.51 7.24
N PHE A 165 14.09 11.50 7.52
CA PHE A 165 14.40 10.50 8.52
C PHE A 165 15.58 9.65 8.01
N THR A 166 16.76 9.88 8.57
CA THR A 166 17.92 9.03 8.33
C THR A 166 17.82 7.83 9.27
N GLY A 167 17.18 6.78 8.77
CA GLY A 167 16.83 5.62 9.59
C GLY A 167 18.05 4.91 10.15
N PRO A 168 18.01 4.55 11.43
CA PRO A 168 18.92 3.59 12.02
C PRO A 168 18.66 2.18 11.46
N THR A 169 19.50 1.24 11.82
CA THR A 169 19.23 -0.18 11.59
C THR A 169 18.02 -0.63 12.40
N LEU A 170 17.36 -1.72 12.00
CA LEU A 170 16.23 -2.27 12.74
C LEU A 170 16.55 -2.50 14.23
N TYR A 171 17.79 -2.87 14.56
CA TYR A 171 18.22 -3.16 15.93
C TYR A 171 18.27 -1.91 16.84
N GLU A 172 18.30 -0.74 16.24
CA GLU A 172 18.33 0.55 16.95
C GLU A 172 16.93 1.18 17.05
N MET A 173 15.92 0.59 16.38
CA MET A 173 14.56 1.08 16.38
C MET A 173 13.81 0.61 17.65
N PRO A 174 12.99 1.48 18.24
CA PRO A 174 12.06 1.04 19.28
C PRO A 174 10.98 0.13 18.65
N PRO A 175 10.32 -0.72 19.46
CA PRO A 175 9.22 -1.55 18.96
C PRO A 175 8.08 -0.74 18.30
N CYS A 176 7.88 0.49 18.73
CA CYS A 176 6.94 1.44 18.15
C CYS A 176 7.56 2.84 18.21
N LEU A 177 7.50 3.54 17.09
CA LEU A 177 7.95 4.92 16.96
C LEU A 177 6.76 5.82 16.62
N GLU A 178 6.50 6.83 17.44
CA GLU A 178 5.52 7.86 17.13
C GLU A 178 6.09 8.81 16.06
N VAL A 179 5.31 9.02 14.99
CA VAL A 179 5.73 9.81 13.83
C VAL A 179 4.57 10.70 13.35
N ASP A 180 4.92 11.83 12.76
CA ASP A 180 3.94 12.74 12.13
C ASP A 180 3.57 12.29 10.71
N SER A 181 4.41 11.48 10.05
CA SER A 181 4.17 10.96 8.70
C SER A 181 4.89 9.63 8.51
N THR A 182 4.25 8.69 7.82
CA THR A 182 4.83 7.43 7.38
C THR A 182 4.05 6.85 6.21
N PHE A 183 4.70 5.97 5.42
CA PHE A 183 4.03 5.15 4.39
C PHE A 183 4.56 3.71 4.38
N ASN A 184 5.87 3.53 4.29
CA ASN A 184 6.60 2.25 4.38
C ASN A 184 5.99 1.10 3.55
N CYS A 185 5.53 1.41 2.32
CA CYS A 185 4.95 0.46 1.36
C CYS A 185 3.64 -0.23 1.81
N PHE A 186 3.31 -0.17 3.09
CA PHE A 186 2.06 -0.59 3.71
C PHE A 186 1.64 0.44 4.75
N CYS A 187 0.44 0.98 4.61
CA CYS A 187 -0.01 1.99 5.55
C CYS A 187 -1.51 1.88 5.80
N VAL A 188 -1.88 1.82 7.06
CA VAL A 188 -3.27 1.78 7.53
C VAL A 188 -3.65 3.16 8.03
N TYR A 189 -4.71 3.71 7.50
CA TYR A 189 -5.31 4.99 7.88
C TYR A 189 -6.69 4.77 8.50
N LYS A 190 -7.09 5.59 9.46
CA LYS A 190 -8.52 5.75 9.74
C LYS A 190 -9.21 6.34 8.51
N ALA A 191 -10.39 5.85 8.18
CA ALA A 191 -11.09 6.31 6.97
C ALA A 191 -11.66 7.73 7.12
N LYS A 192 -11.99 8.17 8.34
CA LYS A 192 -12.65 9.45 8.61
C LYS A 192 -12.01 10.68 7.92
N PRO A 193 -10.68 10.87 7.88
CA PRO A 193 -10.08 12.00 7.18
C PRO A 193 -10.28 12.00 5.65
N PHE A 194 -10.67 10.88 5.06
CA PHE A 194 -10.95 10.75 3.63
C PHE A 194 -12.43 10.93 3.28
N GLN A 195 -13.29 11.07 4.28
CA GLN A 195 -14.76 11.21 4.16
C GLN A 195 -15.19 12.69 4.21
N GLU A 196 -14.30 13.60 4.53
CA GLU A 196 -14.51 15.07 4.61
C GLU A 196 -14.09 15.78 3.30
#